data_c993837118a98cce78c39b98353b93fc
#
_entry.id   c993837118a98cce78c39b98353b93fc
#
_cell.length_a   1.000
_cell.length_b   1.000
_cell.length_c   1.000
_cell.angle_alpha   90.00
_cell.angle_beta   90.00
_cell.angle_gamma   90.00
#
_symmetry.space_group_name_H-M   'P 1'
#
loop_
_entity.id
_entity.type
_entity.pdbx_description
1 polymer ?
#
loop_
_entity_poly.entity_id
_entity_poly.type
_entity_poly.pdbx_seq_one_letter_code
_entity_poly.pdbx_strand_id
1 'polypeptide(L)'
;MKKLLSIVALFALIFAACEPVGDDAQGSAIKLITDAEVNVSSGSAMGFIKYELIDPVEGEAVEATANVEWIGNFGYKEMGKITYAVDKNPNEGHRSGIITVTYGGSSFDVTINQAGNPAPTNKTIADFTLQGKYYGIQQGMYNYYLVFSDLGMDGNNMFNTPDAHYYFVDLYLLEAPADKNHITIPVGTYDFDKSNSGFANTFTDSYSWYQINDASGNASSKNQISYEEGKLIVEEGKVTLEVALYIGDVKEKHTVIYEGDYSFINEEQ
;
A
#
# COMPACT_ATOMS: atom_id res chain seq x y z
N MET A 1 -43.24 23.93 -35.17
CA MET A 1 -42.69 23.20 -36.34
C MET A 1 -41.38 23.87 -36.76
N LYS A 2 -40.25 23.36 -36.33
CA LYS A 2 -38.93 23.73 -36.86
C LYS A 2 -38.13 22.44 -36.99
N LYS A 3 -37.85 22.05 -38.21
CA LYS A 3 -37.13 20.84 -38.60
C LYS A 3 -35.63 21.05 -38.31
N LEU A 4 -35.04 20.18 -37.56
CA LEU A 4 -33.59 20.10 -37.36
C LEU A 4 -33.01 19.24 -38.50
N LEU A 5 -32.15 19.82 -39.32
CA LEU A 5 -31.43 19.11 -40.37
C LEU A 5 -30.16 18.51 -39.75
N SER A 6 -30.05 17.18 -39.76
CA SER A 6 -28.81 16.48 -39.43
C SER A 6 -27.91 16.46 -40.65
N ILE A 7 -26.74 17.09 -40.55
CA ILE A 7 -25.68 16.98 -41.56
C ILE A 7 -24.81 15.78 -41.16
N VAL A 8 -24.90 14.70 -41.94
CA VAL A 8 -23.97 13.57 -41.89
C VAL A 8 -22.79 13.91 -42.80
N ALA A 9 -21.63 14.19 -42.23
CA ALA A 9 -20.39 14.35 -42.97
C ALA A 9 -19.82 12.95 -43.30
N LEU A 10 -19.93 12.59 -44.57
CA LEU A 10 -19.35 11.39 -45.15
C LEU A 10 -17.86 11.65 -45.43
N PHE A 11 -16.95 11.10 -44.59
CA PHE A 11 -15.52 11.11 -44.92
C PHE A 11 -15.24 10.02 -45.95
N ALA A 12 -14.98 10.43 -47.17
CA ALA A 12 -14.49 9.55 -48.22
C ALA A 12 -12.99 9.31 -48.01
N LEU A 13 -12.62 8.09 -47.62
CA LEU A 13 -11.22 7.61 -47.60
C LEU A 13 -10.78 7.39 -49.07
N ILE A 14 -9.89 8.27 -49.53
CA ILE A 14 -9.21 8.08 -50.80
C ILE A 14 -8.05 7.10 -50.54
N PHE A 15 -8.23 5.82 -50.92
CA PHE A 15 -7.11 4.89 -51.04
C PHE A 15 -6.32 5.26 -52.29
N ALA A 16 -5.17 5.93 -52.06
CA ALA A 16 -4.17 6.01 -53.10
C ALA A 16 -3.49 4.61 -53.17
N ALA A 17 -3.80 3.87 -54.24
CA ALA A 17 -3.04 2.67 -54.58
C ALA A 17 -1.62 3.10 -54.95
N CYS A 18 -0.66 2.85 -54.10
CA CYS A 18 0.75 2.90 -54.44
C CYS A 18 1.09 1.57 -55.10
N GLU A 19 1.56 1.61 -56.33
CA GLU A 19 2.12 0.46 -57.06
C GLU A 19 3.37 -0.04 -56.30
N PRO A 20 3.68 -1.35 -56.32
CA PRO A 20 4.89 -1.86 -55.69
C PRO A 20 6.11 -1.39 -56.48
N VAL A 21 6.82 -0.43 -55.94
CA VAL A 21 8.22 -0.12 -56.35
C VAL A 21 9.12 -1.20 -55.77
N GLY A 22 9.98 -1.71 -56.62
CA GLY A 22 10.80 -2.88 -56.48
C GLY A 22 11.64 -2.99 -55.19
N ASP A 23 12.04 -4.20 -55.00
CA ASP A 23 13.07 -4.81 -54.12
C ASP A 23 14.06 -3.80 -53.53
N ASP A 24 13.62 -3.02 -52.53
CA ASP A 24 14.50 -2.14 -51.77
C ASP A 24 14.87 -2.85 -50.49
N ALA A 25 16.18 -2.92 -50.25
CA ALA A 25 16.80 -3.51 -49.06
C ALA A 25 15.96 -3.28 -47.83
N GLN A 26 15.38 -4.34 -47.33
CA GLN A 26 14.64 -4.34 -46.08
C GLN A 26 15.60 -3.92 -44.98
N GLY A 27 15.56 -2.66 -44.55
CA GLY A 27 16.39 -2.15 -43.49
C GLY A 27 16.15 -2.89 -42.19
N SER A 28 17.13 -2.83 -41.30
CA SER A 28 17.03 -3.44 -39.97
C SER A 28 15.75 -2.96 -39.26
N ALA A 29 15.02 -3.89 -38.68
CA ALA A 29 13.76 -3.59 -38.03
C ALA A 29 13.60 -4.35 -36.71
N ILE A 30 12.77 -3.80 -35.81
CA ILE A 30 12.39 -4.44 -34.55
C ILE A 30 10.88 -4.71 -34.55
N LYS A 31 10.51 -5.91 -34.12
CA LYS A 31 9.12 -6.35 -34.03
C LYS A 31 8.75 -6.75 -32.63
N LEU A 32 7.63 -6.23 -32.13
CA LEU A 32 7.04 -6.63 -30.85
C LEU A 32 6.50 -8.06 -30.91
N ILE A 33 6.77 -8.87 -29.86
CA ILE A 33 6.28 -10.25 -29.70
C ILE A 33 5.25 -10.35 -28.56
N THR A 34 5.45 -9.59 -27.49
CA THR A 34 4.48 -9.52 -26.37
C THR A 34 3.29 -8.61 -26.72
N ASP A 35 2.33 -8.51 -25.83
CA ASP A 35 1.19 -7.62 -26.00
C ASP A 35 1.65 -6.15 -26.04
N ALA A 36 0.98 -5.33 -26.86
CA ALA A 36 1.22 -3.89 -26.94
C ALA A 36 0.55 -3.12 -25.79
N GLU A 37 -0.31 -3.76 -25.02
CA GLU A 37 -0.93 -3.21 -23.81
C GLU A 37 -0.72 -4.16 -22.63
N VAL A 38 -0.28 -3.62 -21.50
CA VAL A 38 -0.04 -4.37 -20.27
C VAL A 38 -0.79 -3.68 -19.13
N ASN A 39 -1.63 -4.45 -18.43
CA ASN A 39 -2.35 -3.99 -17.25
C ASN A 39 -1.63 -4.45 -15.99
N VAL A 40 -1.37 -3.52 -15.07
CA VAL A 40 -0.71 -3.80 -13.78
C VAL A 40 -1.53 -3.25 -12.62
N SER A 41 -1.38 -3.84 -11.43
CA SER A 41 -2.00 -3.35 -10.20
C SER A 41 -1.44 -1.99 -9.78
N SER A 42 -2.02 -1.39 -8.75
CA SER A 42 -1.54 -0.11 -8.19
C SER A 42 -0.17 -0.21 -7.49
N GLY A 43 0.26 -1.40 -7.08
CA GLY A 43 1.56 -1.65 -6.46
C GLY A 43 2.73 -1.47 -7.42
N SER A 44 3.95 -1.52 -6.88
CA SER A 44 5.16 -1.61 -7.71
C SER A 44 5.19 -2.95 -8.44
N ALA A 45 5.62 -2.96 -9.69
CA ALA A 45 5.68 -4.15 -10.52
C ALA A 45 6.95 -4.20 -11.35
N MET A 46 7.33 -5.41 -11.74
CA MET A 46 8.35 -5.63 -12.78
C MET A 46 7.71 -6.32 -13.97
N GLY A 47 8.05 -5.87 -15.17
CA GLY A 47 7.56 -6.43 -16.41
C GLY A 47 8.69 -6.73 -17.40
N PHE A 48 8.30 -7.31 -18.53
CA PHE A 48 9.22 -7.52 -19.63
C PHE A 48 8.52 -7.35 -20.98
N ILE A 49 9.29 -6.94 -21.98
CA ILE A 49 8.88 -6.84 -23.39
C ILE A 49 9.76 -7.83 -24.17
N LYS A 50 9.15 -8.71 -24.94
CA LYS A 50 9.85 -9.55 -25.91
C LYS A 50 9.75 -8.95 -27.29
N TYR A 51 10.87 -9.02 -28.02
CA TYR A 51 10.98 -8.51 -29.37
C TYR A 51 11.82 -9.44 -30.25
N GLU A 52 11.71 -9.28 -31.55
CA GLU A 52 12.51 -9.93 -32.57
C GLU A 52 13.20 -8.87 -33.43
N LEU A 53 14.47 -9.07 -33.74
CA LEU A 53 15.21 -8.23 -34.69
C LEU A 53 15.16 -8.89 -36.07
N ILE A 54 14.85 -8.08 -37.08
CA ILE A 54 14.83 -8.46 -38.48
C ILE A 54 16.06 -7.82 -39.11
N ASP A 55 16.91 -8.62 -39.75
CA ASP A 55 18.17 -8.21 -40.40
C ASP A 55 19.03 -7.34 -39.48
N PRO A 56 19.47 -7.89 -38.32
CA PRO A 56 20.22 -7.12 -37.32
C PRO A 56 21.56 -6.62 -37.86
N VAL A 57 21.88 -5.37 -37.54
CA VAL A 57 23.13 -4.71 -37.88
C VAL A 57 24.12 -4.79 -36.71
N GLU A 58 25.34 -5.22 -36.99
CA GLU A 58 26.39 -5.29 -35.98
C GLU A 58 26.74 -3.90 -35.43
N GLY A 59 26.71 -3.78 -34.11
CA GLY A 59 27.02 -2.53 -33.39
C GLY A 59 25.81 -1.64 -33.10
N GLU A 60 24.62 -1.92 -33.64
CA GLU A 60 23.39 -1.23 -33.23
C GLU A 60 22.82 -1.82 -31.96
N ALA A 61 22.35 -0.94 -31.07
CA ALA A 61 21.73 -1.32 -29.80
C ALA A 61 20.20 -1.09 -29.80
N VAL A 62 19.48 -1.97 -29.11
CA VAL A 62 18.07 -1.74 -28.79
C VAL A 62 18.00 -0.78 -27.62
N GLU A 63 17.19 0.27 -27.73
CA GLU A 63 16.96 1.24 -26.69
C GLU A 63 15.47 1.29 -26.32
N ALA A 64 15.17 1.49 -25.03
CA ALA A 64 13.82 1.69 -24.54
C ALA A 64 13.76 2.97 -23.70
N THR A 65 12.73 3.76 -23.93
CA THR A 65 12.45 4.98 -23.18
C THR A 65 10.99 4.98 -22.74
N ALA A 66 10.69 5.64 -21.62
CA ALA A 66 9.32 5.87 -21.19
C ALA A 66 8.98 7.35 -21.24
N ASN A 67 7.72 7.65 -21.59
CA ASN A 67 7.21 9.02 -21.63
C ASN A 67 6.81 9.55 -20.23
N VAL A 68 7.00 8.74 -19.17
CA VAL A 68 6.63 9.03 -17.77
C VAL A 68 7.74 8.57 -16.82
N GLU A 69 7.89 9.25 -15.69
CA GLU A 69 8.97 8.97 -14.72
C GLU A 69 8.75 7.69 -13.90
N TRP A 70 7.51 7.24 -13.74
CA TRP A 70 7.15 6.07 -12.95
C TRP A 70 7.33 4.73 -13.66
N ILE A 71 7.84 4.74 -14.91
CA ILE A 71 8.28 3.56 -15.65
C ILE A 71 9.77 3.73 -15.96
N GLY A 72 10.59 2.75 -15.58
CA GLY A 72 12.04 2.86 -15.83
C GLY A 72 12.80 1.58 -15.50
N ASN A 73 14.08 1.73 -15.12
CA ASN A 73 14.99 0.62 -14.79
C ASN A 73 15.05 -0.44 -15.90
N PHE A 74 15.22 0.01 -17.15
CA PHE A 74 15.31 -0.87 -18.30
C PHE A 74 16.55 -1.77 -18.22
N GLY A 75 16.35 -3.08 -18.40
CA GLY A 75 17.40 -4.07 -18.37
C GLY A 75 17.47 -4.88 -19.67
N TYR A 76 18.69 -5.07 -20.21
CA TYR A 76 18.96 -5.71 -21.50
C TYR A 76 19.83 -6.97 -21.35
N LYS A 77 19.69 -7.70 -20.24
CA LYS A 77 20.54 -8.86 -19.91
C LYS A 77 20.33 -10.07 -20.83
N GLU A 78 19.18 -10.18 -21.46
CA GLU A 78 18.76 -11.29 -22.30
C GLU A 78 18.40 -10.78 -23.69
N MET A 79 19.01 -11.35 -24.74
CA MET A 79 18.70 -10.97 -26.11
C MET A 79 17.22 -11.23 -26.43
N GLY A 80 16.58 -10.32 -27.13
CA GLY A 80 15.15 -10.42 -27.47
C GLY A 80 14.21 -10.08 -26.30
N LYS A 81 14.75 -9.54 -25.18
CA LYS A 81 13.96 -9.21 -24.00
C LYS A 81 14.48 -7.95 -23.30
N ILE A 82 13.57 -7.06 -23.01
CA ILE A 82 13.79 -5.88 -22.16
C ILE A 82 12.99 -6.06 -20.90
N THR A 83 13.60 -5.89 -19.72
CA THR A 83 12.88 -5.79 -18.45
C THR A 83 12.69 -4.34 -18.08
N TYR A 84 11.60 -4.04 -17.34
CA TYR A 84 11.31 -2.70 -16.82
C TYR A 84 10.67 -2.78 -15.45
N ALA A 85 10.73 -1.68 -14.71
CA ALA A 85 10.04 -1.51 -13.43
C ALA A 85 8.93 -0.46 -13.56
N VAL A 86 7.87 -0.66 -12.80
CA VAL A 86 6.74 0.26 -12.63
C VAL A 86 6.66 0.62 -11.16
N ASP A 87 6.70 1.91 -10.84
CA ASP A 87 6.55 2.39 -9.48
C ASP A 87 5.11 2.32 -9.01
N LYS A 88 4.90 2.24 -7.68
CA LYS A 88 3.57 2.28 -7.05
C LYS A 88 2.80 3.52 -7.52
N ASN A 89 1.52 3.34 -7.88
CA ASN A 89 0.61 4.44 -8.11
C ASN A 89 0.02 4.92 -6.76
N PRO A 90 0.39 6.09 -6.26
CA PRO A 90 -0.13 6.59 -4.98
C PRO A 90 -1.56 7.16 -5.10
N ASN A 91 -2.05 7.41 -6.31
CA ASN A 91 -3.32 8.08 -6.57
C ASN A 91 -4.46 7.08 -6.73
N GLU A 92 -5.69 7.48 -6.41
CA GLU A 92 -6.90 6.67 -6.59
C GLU A 92 -7.25 6.43 -8.08
N GLY A 93 -6.86 7.36 -8.96
CA GLY A 93 -7.08 7.24 -10.40
C GLY A 93 -6.08 6.28 -11.07
N HIS A 94 -6.55 5.53 -12.06
CA HIS A 94 -5.66 4.80 -12.95
C HIS A 94 -4.75 5.77 -13.72
N ARG A 95 -3.60 5.28 -14.18
CA ARG A 95 -2.67 6.04 -15.01
C ARG A 95 -2.12 5.17 -16.13
N SER A 96 -1.70 5.80 -17.23
CA SER A 96 -1.12 5.13 -18.38
C SER A 96 0.20 5.79 -18.78
N GLY A 97 1.15 4.98 -19.23
CA GLY A 97 2.44 5.42 -19.75
C GLY A 97 2.82 4.57 -20.96
N ILE A 98 3.71 5.09 -21.79
CA ILE A 98 4.16 4.43 -23.01
C ILE A 98 5.66 4.17 -22.91
N ILE A 99 6.04 2.93 -23.21
CA ILE A 99 7.43 2.54 -23.44
C ILE A 99 7.62 2.50 -24.95
N THR A 100 8.51 3.34 -25.48
CA THR A 100 8.95 3.31 -26.87
C THR A 100 10.24 2.53 -26.97
N VAL A 101 10.26 1.49 -27.78
CA VAL A 101 11.45 0.69 -28.08
C VAL A 101 11.92 0.98 -29.49
N THR A 102 13.22 1.29 -29.65
CA THR A 102 13.81 1.68 -30.91
C THR A 102 15.00 0.79 -31.29
N TYR A 103 15.18 0.56 -32.60
CA TYR A 103 16.31 -0.14 -33.18
C TYR A 103 16.42 0.19 -34.68
N GLY A 104 17.61 0.63 -35.16
CA GLY A 104 17.87 0.83 -36.57
C GLY A 104 16.89 1.73 -37.32
N GLY A 105 16.36 2.76 -36.66
CA GLY A 105 15.36 3.65 -37.25
C GLY A 105 13.92 3.11 -37.24
N SER A 106 13.71 1.88 -36.79
CA SER A 106 12.41 1.25 -36.52
C SER A 106 12.03 1.34 -35.04
N SER A 107 10.74 1.39 -34.73
CA SER A 107 10.25 1.46 -33.35
C SER A 107 8.88 0.82 -33.17
N PHE A 108 8.54 0.49 -31.93
CA PHE A 108 7.19 0.17 -31.51
C PHE A 108 6.93 0.71 -30.10
N ASP A 109 5.67 0.83 -29.76
CA ASP A 109 5.20 1.29 -28.45
C ASP A 109 4.53 0.17 -27.68
N VAL A 110 4.71 0.18 -26.36
CA VAL A 110 3.97 -0.66 -25.39
C VAL A 110 3.32 0.25 -24.36
N THR A 111 2.01 0.18 -24.23
CA THR A 111 1.24 0.94 -23.26
C THR A 111 1.16 0.17 -21.94
N ILE A 112 1.54 0.81 -20.86
CA ILE A 112 1.39 0.30 -19.49
C ILE A 112 0.22 1.01 -18.84
N ASN A 113 -0.86 0.27 -18.55
CA ASN A 113 -2.02 0.76 -17.82
C ASN A 113 -1.92 0.30 -16.36
N GLN A 114 -1.74 1.25 -15.44
CA GLN A 114 -1.68 0.93 -14.03
C GLN A 114 -2.96 1.33 -13.33
N ALA A 115 -3.53 0.38 -12.55
CA ALA A 115 -4.70 0.64 -11.72
C ALA A 115 -4.42 1.76 -10.70
N GLY A 116 -5.47 2.46 -10.30
CA GLY A 116 -5.43 3.38 -9.17
C GLY A 116 -5.29 2.64 -7.84
N ASN A 117 -4.71 3.31 -6.86
CA ASN A 117 -4.72 2.83 -5.48
C ASN A 117 -6.15 3.06 -4.94
N PRO A 118 -6.89 2.03 -4.53
CA PRO A 118 -8.26 2.22 -4.07
C PRO A 118 -8.30 3.17 -2.87
N ALA A 119 -9.35 4.00 -2.79
CA ALA A 119 -9.60 4.83 -1.62
C ALA A 119 -9.64 3.96 -0.36
N PRO A 120 -9.11 4.44 0.78
CA PRO A 120 -9.14 3.70 2.02
C PRO A 120 -10.57 3.36 2.42
N THR A 121 -10.83 2.10 2.77
CA THR A 121 -12.10 1.69 3.37
C THR A 121 -12.10 2.13 4.82
N ASN A 122 -13.14 2.86 5.26
CA ASN A 122 -13.31 3.26 6.65
C ASN A 122 -14.11 2.21 7.40
N LYS A 123 -13.61 1.77 8.56
CA LYS A 123 -14.30 0.89 9.50
C LYS A 123 -14.37 1.54 10.86
N THR A 124 -15.57 1.61 11.45
CA THR A 124 -15.77 2.00 12.85
C THR A 124 -16.14 0.77 13.65
N ILE A 125 -15.45 0.54 14.77
CA ILE A 125 -15.57 -0.61 15.63
C ILE A 125 -15.82 -0.10 17.05
N ALA A 126 -17.00 -0.34 17.58
CA ALA A 126 -17.45 0.26 18.85
C ALA A 126 -17.54 -0.73 20.03
N ASP A 127 -17.68 -2.02 19.80
CA ASP A 127 -17.97 -2.98 20.87
C ASP A 127 -16.71 -3.72 21.37
N PHE A 128 -15.55 -3.08 21.29
CA PHE A 128 -14.30 -3.66 21.79
C PHE A 128 -14.08 -3.34 23.27
N THR A 129 -13.48 -4.28 23.98
CA THR A 129 -12.96 -4.03 25.34
C THR A 129 -11.62 -3.31 25.26
N LEU A 130 -11.30 -2.53 26.29
CA LEU A 130 -9.98 -1.95 26.50
C LEU A 130 -9.32 -2.59 27.72
N GLN A 131 -8.20 -3.23 27.51
CA GLN A 131 -7.40 -3.86 28.54
C GLN A 131 -5.94 -3.44 28.37
N GLY A 132 -5.07 -3.74 29.30
CA GLY A 132 -3.66 -3.42 29.15
C GLY A 132 -2.84 -3.61 30.41
N LYS A 133 -1.55 -3.26 30.26
CA LYS A 133 -0.52 -3.39 31.28
C LYS A 133 0.27 -2.10 31.35
N TYR A 134 0.67 -1.75 32.56
CA TYR A 134 1.59 -0.67 32.83
C TYR A 134 2.93 -1.25 33.32
N TYR A 135 4.01 -0.98 32.61
CA TYR A 135 5.33 -1.55 32.88
C TYR A 135 6.28 -0.61 33.64
N GLY A 136 5.78 0.55 34.11
CA GLY A 136 6.64 1.54 34.76
C GLY A 136 7.57 2.25 33.76
N ILE A 137 8.80 2.55 34.22
CA ILE A 137 9.76 3.27 33.39
C ILE A 137 10.46 2.31 32.43
N GLN A 138 10.25 2.53 31.15
CA GLN A 138 10.94 1.87 30.05
C GLN A 138 11.61 2.95 29.18
N GLN A 139 12.90 2.81 28.88
CA GLN A 139 13.67 3.77 28.06
C GLN A 139 13.58 5.23 28.57
N GLY A 140 13.42 5.42 29.89
CA GLY A 140 13.33 6.73 30.51
C GLY A 140 11.93 7.39 30.46
N MET A 141 10.90 6.68 30.01
CA MET A 141 9.51 7.12 29.96
C MET A 141 8.57 6.08 30.55
N TYR A 142 7.37 6.49 30.92
CA TYR A 142 6.35 5.61 31.46
C TYR A 142 5.65 4.86 30.33
N ASN A 143 5.69 3.52 30.36
CA ASN A 143 5.18 2.67 29.31
C ASN A 143 3.78 2.12 29.68
N TYR A 144 2.82 2.37 28.78
CA TYR A 144 1.46 1.89 28.86
C TYR A 144 1.19 1.01 27.64
N TYR A 145 0.94 -0.25 27.82
CA TYR A 145 0.65 -1.21 26.77
C TYR A 145 -0.86 -1.48 26.71
N LEU A 146 -1.52 -0.89 25.76
CA LEU A 146 -2.98 -0.99 25.59
C LEU A 146 -3.32 -2.08 24.59
N VAL A 147 -4.49 -2.67 24.79
CA VAL A 147 -5.07 -3.63 23.82
C VAL A 147 -6.57 -3.44 23.73
N PHE A 148 -7.05 -3.12 22.54
CA PHE A 148 -8.47 -3.22 22.23
C PHE A 148 -8.74 -4.60 21.65
N SER A 149 -9.82 -5.26 22.08
CA SER A 149 -10.19 -6.60 21.61
C SER A 149 -11.69 -6.82 21.64
N ASP A 150 -12.19 -7.59 20.67
CA ASP A 150 -13.58 -8.06 20.63
C ASP A 150 -13.87 -9.16 21.67
N LEU A 151 -12.89 -10.04 21.94
CA LEU A 151 -13.04 -11.18 22.85
C LEU A 151 -12.21 -11.05 24.14
N GLY A 152 -11.40 -10.00 24.28
CA GLY A 152 -10.59 -9.76 25.47
C GLY A 152 -9.40 -10.72 25.66
N MET A 153 -8.80 -10.65 26.85
CA MET A 153 -7.74 -11.57 27.28
C MET A 153 -8.33 -12.92 27.71
N ASP A 154 -7.51 -13.98 27.65
CA ASP A 154 -7.85 -15.28 28.20
C ASP A 154 -7.88 -15.28 29.75
N GLY A 155 -8.26 -16.41 30.36
CA GLY A 155 -8.34 -16.57 31.81
C GLY A 155 -6.99 -16.42 32.56
N ASN A 156 -5.87 -16.31 31.86
CA ASN A 156 -4.51 -16.10 32.39
C ASN A 156 -4.00 -14.67 32.15
N ASN A 157 -4.87 -13.75 31.76
CA ASN A 157 -4.53 -12.38 31.37
C ASN A 157 -3.56 -12.31 30.17
N MET A 158 -3.70 -13.25 29.23
CA MET A 158 -2.92 -13.31 28.00
C MET A 158 -3.80 -13.01 26.79
N PHE A 159 -3.20 -12.46 25.73
CA PHE A 159 -3.89 -12.13 24.47
C PHE A 159 -3.92 -13.35 23.52
N ASN A 160 -4.39 -14.49 24.04
CA ASN A 160 -4.37 -15.79 23.37
C ASN A 160 -5.78 -16.34 23.09
N THR A 161 -6.81 -15.50 23.15
CA THR A 161 -8.19 -15.93 22.85
C THR A 161 -8.27 -16.35 21.38
N PRO A 162 -8.81 -17.57 21.07
CA PRO A 162 -8.99 -18.01 19.69
C PRO A 162 -9.86 -17.07 18.88
N ASP A 163 -9.49 -16.88 17.61
CA ASP A 163 -10.20 -16.04 16.64
C ASP A 163 -10.39 -14.58 17.05
N ALA A 164 -9.77 -14.13 18.14
CA ALA A 164 -9.89 -12.76 18.63
C ALA A 164 -9.13 -11.76 17.75
N HIS A 165 -9.69 -10.56 17.66
CA HIS A 165 -9.10 -9.40 17.02
C HIS A 165 -8.48 -8.49 18.08
N TYR A 166 -7.22 -8.11 17.89
CA TYR A 166 -6.48 -7.25 18.79
C TYR A 166 -5.89 -6.05 18.07
N TYR A 167 -6.00 -4.88 18.69
CA TYR A 167 -5.25 -3.68 18.33
C TYR A 167 -4.32 -3.35 19.48
N PHE A 168 -3.03 -3.60 19.29
CA PHE A 168 -1.99 -3.33 20.28
C PHE A 168 -1.46 -1.90 20.12
N VAL A 169 -1.20 -1.23 21.23
CA VAL A 169 -0.67 0.13 21.29
C VAL A 169 0.38 0.21 22.40
N ASP A 170 1.63 0.42 22.03
CA ASP A 170 2.78 0.56 22.93
C ASP A 170 3.09 2.05 23.14
N LEU A 171 2.47 2.66 24.15
CA LEU A 171 2.46 4.09 24.41
C LEU A 171 3.52 4.50 25.44
N TYR A 172 4.29 5.54 25.14
CA TYR A 172 5.30 6.13 26.00
C TYR A 172 4.93 7.55 26.42
N LEU A 173 4.83 7.79 27.75
CA LEU A 173 4.45 9.08 28.31
C LEU A 173 5.53 9.65 29.23
N LEU A 174 5.54 10.98 29.38
CA LEU A 174 6.38 11.66 30.38
C LEU A 174 5.79 11.59 31.78
N GLU A 175 4.51 11.25 31.92
CA GLU A 175 3.80 11.27 33.19
C GLU A 175 3.50 9.85 33.68
N ALA A 176 3.75 9.62 34.99
CA ALA A 176 3.30 8.44 35.66
C ALA A 176 1.76 8.41 35.81
N PRO A 177 1.14 7.24 36.00
CA PRO A 177 -0.27 7.18 36.33
C PRO A 177 -0.53 7.94 37.65
N ALA A 178 -1.63 8.69 37.66
CA ALA A 178 -2.02 9.48 38.85
C ALA A 178 -2.35 8.58 40.07
N ASP A 179 -2.89 7.39 39.82
CA ASP A 179 -3.16 6.38 40.83
C ASP A 179 -2.64 5.00 40.38
N LYS A 180 -1.71 4.44 41.11
CA LYS A 180 -1.14 3.09 40.83
C LYS A 180 -2.10 1.93 41.15
N ASN A 181 -3.18 2.19 41.86
CA ASN A 181 -4.24 1.20 42.11
C ASN A 181 -5.37 1.26 41.06
N HIS A 182 -5.43 2.35 40.29
CA HIS A 182 -6.38 2.54 39.21
C HIS A 182 -5.68 3.24 38.04
N ILE A 183 -4.96 2.44 37.26
CA ILE A 183 -4.08 2.95 36.20
C ILE A 183 -4.86 3.23 34.94
N THR A 184 -4.94 4.50 34.58
CA THR A 184 -5.53 4.99 33.34
C THR A 184 -4.53 5.83 32.57
N ILE A 185 -4.78 6.02 31.27
CA ILE A 185 -3.98 6.92 30.44
C ILE A 185 -4.46 8.35 30.68
N PRO A 186 -3.56 9.33 30.85
CA PRO A 186 -3.94 10.75 30.91
C PRO A 186 -4.77 11.18 29.69
N VAL A 187 -5.72 12.10 29.90
CA VAL A 187 -6.49 12.70 28.80
C VAL A 187 -5.54 13.42 27.85
N GLY A 188 -5.66 13.15 26.55
CA GLY A 188 -4.77 13.71 25.55
C GLY A 188 -4.88 13.06 24.19
N THR A 189 -4.02 13.49 23.29
CA THR A 189 -3.89 12.93 21.94
C THR A 189 -2.44 12.49 21.72
N TYR A 190 -2.26 11.28 21.24
CA TYR A 190 -0.97 10.60 21.13
C TYR A 190 -0.81 10.10 19.70
N ASP A 191 0.24 10.55 19.02
CA ASP A 191 0.49 10.21 17.61
C ASP A 191 1.30 8.91 17.49
N PHE A 192 1.14 8.22 16.37
CA PHE A 192 1.93 7.05 16.01
C PHE A 192 3.33 7.46 15.56
N ASP A 193 4.36 6.85 16.16
CA ASP A 193 5.77 7.04 15.77
C ASP A 193 6.29 5.83 15.00
N LYS A 194 6.21 5.89 13.68
CA LYS A 194 6.71 4.84 12.78
C LYS A 194 8.23 4.68 12.84
N SER A 195 8.97 5.68 13.32
CA SER A 195 10.43 5.64 13.41
C SER A 195 10.94 4.89 14.62
N ASN A 196 10.07 4.54 15.58
CA ASN A 196 10.43 3.95 16.87
C ASN A 196 11.45 4.76 17.65
N SER A 197 11.42 6.07 17.51
CA SER A 197 12.36 6.97 18.20
C SER A 197 12.12 7.05 19.72
N GLY A 198 10.96 6.52 20.19
CA GLY A 198 10.56 6.52 21.59
C GLY A 198 10.31 7.93 22.12
N PHE A 199 9.83 8.85 21.28
CA PHE A 199 9.43 10.18 21.73
C PHE A 199 8.22 10.11 22.66
N ALA A 200 8.27 10.93 23.71
CA ALA A 200 7.19 11.05 24.66
C ALA A 200 5.87 11.47 23.99
N ASN A 201 4.78 10.94 24.52
CA ASN A 201 3.43 11.14 24.02
C ASN A 201 3.20 10.57 22.60
N THR A 202 3.89 9.45 22.31
CA THR A 202 3.68 8.70 21.06
C THR A 202 3.54 7.20 21.37
N PHE A 203 2.97 6.45 20.44
CA PHE A 203 3.03 5.00 20.45
C PHE A 203 3.86 4.48 19.28
N THR A 204 4.58 3.38 19.50
CA THR A 204 5.67 2.94 18.62
C THR A 204 5.24 1.85 17.64
N ASP A 205 5.92 1.72 16.50
CA ASP A 205 5.69 0.67 15.50
C ASP A 205 6.13 -0.71 16.00
N SER A 206 7.17 -0.79 16.85
CA SER A 206 7.76 -2.07 17.26
C SER A 206 6.79 -2.97 18.02
N TYR A 207 5.88 -2.40 18.79
CA TYR A 207 4.93 -3.15 19.64
C TYR A 207 3.48 -2.68 19.45
N SER A 208 3.18 -2.03 18.32
CA SER A 208 1.82 -1.60 17.99
C SER A 208 1.43 -2.17 16.62
N TRP A 209 0.39 -3.01 16.59
CA TRP A 209 -0.10 -3.66 15.39
C TRP A 209 -1.55 -4.12 15.53
N TYR A 210 -2.20 -4.40 14.42
CA TYR A 210 -3.44 -5.16 14.38
C TYR A 210 -3.13 -6.64 14.23
N GLN A 211 -3.88 -7.51 14.92
CA GLN A 211 -3.68 -8.95 14.91
C GLN A 211 -5.01 -9.70 14.92
N ILE A 212 -5.06 -10.80 14.21
CA ILE A 212 -6.13 -11.80 14.31
C ILE A 212 -5.49 -13.09 14.79
N ASN A 213 -5.92 -13.64 15.93
CA ASN A 213 -5.46 -14.94 16.38
C ASN A 213 -6.03 -16.06 15.50
N ASP A 214 -5.34 -17.19 15.42
CA ASP A 214 -5.88 -18.39 14.81
C ASP A 214 -6.90 -19.09 15.74
N ALA A 215 -7.55 -20.13 15.26
CA ALA A 215 -8.51 -20.94 16.01
C ALA A 215 -7.93 -21.65 17.25
N SER A 216 -6.61 -21.63 17.44
CA SER A 216 -5.90 -22.14 18.61
C SER A 216 -5.45 -21.03 19.57
N GLY A 217 -5.76 -19.79 19.27
CA GLY A 217 -5.33 -18.62 20.04
C GLY A 217 -3.89 -18.18 19.79
N ASN A 218 -3.23 -18.71 18.76
CA ASN A 218 -1.84 -18.33 18.49
C ASN A 218 -1.76 -17.09 17.62
N ALA A 219 -0.87 -16.19 18.03
CA ALA A 219 -0.38 -15.13 17.19
C ALA A 219 0.65 -15.68 16.19
N SER A 220 0.61 -15.27 14.95
CA SER A 220 1.69 -15.49 13.99
C SER A 220 2.10 -14.17 13.35
N SER A 221 3.36 -14.06 12.96
CA SER A 221 3.84 -12.89 12.22
C SER A 221 3.08 -12.63 10.91
N LYS A 222 2.41 -13.65 10.36
CA LYS A 222 1.56 -13.52 9.17
C LYS A 222 0.22 -12.84 9.46
N ASN A 223 -0.21 -12.86 10.72
CA ASN A 223 -1.49 -12.29 11.17
C ASN A 223 -1.28 -10.94 11.88
N GLN A 224 -0.03 -10.49 12.02
CA GLN A 224 0.32 -9.18 12.56
C GLN A 224 0.45 -8.18 11.39
N ILE A 225 -0.30 -7.10 11.47
CA ILE A 225 -0.39 -6.08 10.43
C ILE A 225 0.02 -4.74 11.06
N SER A 226 1.17 -4.21 10.64
CA SER A 226 1.70 -2.93 11.13
C SER A 226 0.80 -1.77 10.74
N TYR A 227 0.75 -0.75 11.59
CA TYR A 227 0.10 0.50 11.26
C TYR A 227 0.97 1.31 10.29
N GLU A 228 0.31 2.02 9.37
CA GLU A 228 0.94 3.00 8.48
C GLU A 228 0.87 4.41 9.07
N GLU A 229 -0.23 4.70 9.75
CA GLU A 229 -0.54 5.96 10.41
C GLU A 229 -1.41 5.65 11.64
N GLY A 230 -1.37 6.49 12.65
CA GLY A 230 -2.22 6.27 13.80
C GLY A 230 -2.30 7.46 14.74
N LYS A 231 -3.38 7.47 15.53
CA LYS A 231 -3.66 8.41 16.59
C LYS A 231 -4.48 7.75 17.69
N LEU A 232 -4.06 7.93 18.93
CA LEU A 232 -4.82 7.54 20.10
C LEU A 232 -5.37 8.81 20.76
N ILE A 233 -6.69 8.88 20.96
CA ILE A 233 -7.40 10.00 21.57
C ILE A 233 -8.02 9.49 22.86
N VAL A 234 -7.63 10.10 23.98
CA VAL A 234 -8.14 9.77 25.31
C VAL A 234 -8.94 10.95 25.82
N GLU A 235 -10.20 10.72 26.08
CA GLU A 235 -11.17 11.65 26.67
C GLU A 235 -11.69 11.05 27.99
N GLU A 236 -12.40 11.82 28.77
CA GLU A 236 -13.04 11.31 30.00
C GLU A 236 -14.07 10.23 29.64
N GLY A 237 -13.85 9.00 30.12
CA GLY A 237 -14.72 7.84 29.86
C GLY A 237 -14.71 7.31 28.43
N LYS A 238 -13.79 7.77 27.58
CA LYS A 238 -13.70 7.33 26.18
C LYS A 238 -12.27 7.28 25.68
N VAL A 239 -11.93 6.20 24.99
CA VAL A 239 -10.64 6.04 24.30
C VAL A 239 -10.92 5.65 22.86
N THR A 240 -10.33 6.40 21.92
CA THR A 240 -10.47 6.18 20.48
C THR A 240 -9.11 5.94 19.86
N LEU A 241 -8.97 4.83 19.17
CA LEU A 241 -7.78 4.53 18.34
C LEU A 241 -8.15 4.68 16.87
N GLU A 242 -7.50 5.58 16.18
CA GLU A 242 -7.58 5.73 14.73
C GLU A 242 -6.29 5.22 14.11
N VAL A 243 -6.36 4.23 13.24
CA VAL A 243 -5.19 3.66 12.56
C VAL A 243 -5.46 3.42 11.08
N ALA A 244 -4.43 3.58 10.26
CA ALA A 244 -4.44 3.13 8.88
C ALA A 244 -3.50 1.94 8.74
N LEU A 245 -3.93 0.92 8.00
CA LEU A 245 -3.19 -0.33 7.79
C LEU A 245 -3.55 -0.95 6.44
N TYR A 246 -2.77 -1.94 5.98
CA TYR A 246 -3.06 -2.65 4.74
C TYR A 246 -3.58 -4.05 5.02
N ILE A 247 -4.80 -4.35 4.56
CA ILE A 247 -5.34 -5.71 4.49
C ILE A 247 -5.15 -6.21 3.06
N GLY A 248 -4.14 -7.05 2.85
CA GLY A 248 -3.66 -7.36 1.50
C GLY A 248 -3.16 -6.08 0.80
N ASP A 249 -3.72 -5.76 -0.37
CA ASP A 249 -3.35 -4.56 -1.14
C ASP A 249 -4.25 -3.35 -0.86
N VAL A 250 -5.25 -3.49 0.02
CA VAL A 250 -6.23 -2.43 0.31
C VAL A 250 -5.85 -1.68 1.58
N LYS A 251 -5.71 -0.35 1.50
CA LYS A 251 -5.55 0.49 2.68
C LYS A 251 -6.90 0.65 3.37
N GLU A 252 -6.96 0.29 4.65
CA GLU A 252 -8.12 0.47 5.51
C GLU A 252 -7.81 1.50 6.61
N LYS A 253 -8.81 2.31 6.98
CA LYS A 253 -8.77 3.18 8.16
C LYS A 253 -9.75 2.63 9.19
N HIS A 254 -9.21 2.20 10.32
CA HIS A 254 -9.99 1.67 11.43
C HIS A 254 -10.10 2.74 12.52
N THR A 255 -11.32 2.96 13.01
CA THR A 255 -11.63 3.75 14.20
C THR A 255 -12.18 2.80 15.25
N VAL A 256 -11.39 2.49 16.28
CA VAL A 256 -11.76 1.62 17.37
C VAL A 256 -12.12 2.47 18.57
N ILE A 257 -13.33 2.28 19.10
CA ILE A 257 -13.88 3.12 20.18
C ILE A 257 -14.16 2.24 21.40
N TYR A 258 -13.67 2.68 22.54
CA TYR A 258 -14.06 2.15 23.85
C TYR A 258 -14.72 3.26 24.68
N GLU A 259 -15.86 2.98 25.26
CA GLU A 259 -16.53 3.86 26.21
C GLU A 259 -16.79 3.11 27.52
N GLY A 260 -16.31 3.65 28.61
CA GLY A 260 -16.45 3.06 29.94
C GLY A 260 -15.27 3.34 30.85
N ASP A 261 -15.33 2.76 32.04
CA ASP A 261 -14.22 2.78 33.00
C ASP A 261 -13.24 1.65 32.70
N TYR A 262 -11.94 1.91 32.87
CA TYR A 262 -10.88 0.92 32.66
C TYR A 262 -9.72 1.15 33.62
N SER A 263 -9.00 0.09 33.93
CA SER A 263 -7.75 0.16 34.67
C SER A 263 -6.79 -0.91 34.17
N PHE A 264 -5.53 -0.56 34.01
CA PHE A 264 -4.50 -1.48 33.54
C PHE A 264 -3.88 -2.27 34.69
N ILE A 265 -3.39 -3.47 34.37
CA ILE A 265 -2.63 -4.31 35.31
C ILE A 265 -1.27 -3.63 35.56
N ASN A 266 -0.94 -3.47 36.83
CA ASN A 266 0.37 -2.92 37.21
C ASN A 266 1.43 -4.03 37.17
N GLU A 267 2.36 -3.95 36.21
CA GLU A 267 3.50 -4.84 36.01
C GLU A 267 4.82 -4.11 36.33
N GLU A 268 4.75 -2.92 36.97
CA GLU A 268 5.95 -2.17 37.36
C GLU A 268 6.79 -3.00 38.35
N GLN A 269 8.08 -3.25 38.02
CA GLN A 269 9.04 -4.01 38.85
C GLN A 269 9.85 -3.13 39.78
#